data_48b1a04a96eb0d3c1e244aee937bb1d4
#
_entry.id   48b1a04a96eb0d3c1e244aee937bb1d4
#
_cell.length_a   1.000
_cell.length_b   1.000
_cell.length_c   1.000
_cell.angle_alpha   90.00
_cell.angle_beta   90.00
_cell.angle_gamma   90.00
#
_symmetry.space_group_name_H-M   'P 1'
#
loop_
_entity.id
_entity.type
_entity.pdbx_description
1 polymer ?
#
loop_
_entity_poly.entity_id
_entity_poly.type
_entity_poly.pdbx_seq_one_letter_code
_entity_poly.pdbx_strand_id
1 'polypeptide(L)'
;MTGGEQQLTSLAISEGGLSPINSIPTSTGSPCHVLLAEDESYAIVSNYVGGAVDLFSITGSGQILRREDTRIYTGSSIDKERQRASHIHSAFLGPDGWVYVSDLGADKIYVLEVVRDGDGLSIKERDTLDVPAGGGPRHLAFHPIKNDFYALMELSGEIHRFSLLDQQWTLTETYDLNTDDFSGVNGAADIKISADGKFLYATNRGEANVISTFGIQPDGKLTKKQVLSVGGQGPRNFNFSPDEQFVLIGNQLSDEIVIFHRDVSTGLLEDSGKSIPLAQPVCIIF
;
A
#
# COMPACT_ATOMS: atom_id res chain seq x y z
N MET A 1 17.47 6.95 -11.73
CA MET A 1 17.69 6.55 -10.33
C MET A 1 19.15 6.80 -10.01
N THR A 2 19.42 7.79 -9.21
CA THR A 2 20.76 8.11 -8.72
C THR A 2 21.15 7.05 -7.70
N GLY A 3 22.33 6.41 -7.88
CA GLY A 3 22.84 5.36 -7.00
C GLY A 3 23.32 5.88 -5.64
N GLY A 4 22.41 6.46 -4.85
CA GLY A 4 22.62 6.70 -3.43
C GLY A 4 22.47 5.40 -2.64
N GLU A 5 23.11 5.31 -1.49
CA GLU A 5 22.92 4.20 -0.56
C GLU A 5 21.42 4.09 -0.23
N GLN A 6 20.87 2.91 -0.41
CA GLN A 6 19.48 2.64 -0.11
C GLN A 6 19.35 2.37 1.38
N GLN A 7 18.61 3.21 2.07
CA GLN A 7 18.57 3.23 3.53
C GLN A 7 17.20 3.59 4.06
N LEU A 8 16.91 3.14 5.27
CA LEU A 8 15.85 3.66 6.13
C LEU A 8 16.41 4.86 6.90
N THR A 9 15.72 5.99 6.84
CA THR A 9 16.09 7.22 7.55
C THR A 9 14.98 7.61 8.51
N SER A 10 15.34 7.86 9.77
CA SER A 10 14.44 8.46 10.75
C SER A 10 14.62 9.97 10.78
N LEU A 11 13.51 10.70 10.87
CA LEU A 11 13.46 12.16 10.85
C LEU A 11 12.71 12.68 12.08
N ALA A 12 13.23 13.70 12.72
CA ALA A 12 12.49 14.47 13.72
C ALA A 12 11.68 15.58 13.04
N ILE A 13 10.44 15.76 13.50
CA ILE A 13 9.55 16.85 13.06
C ILE A 13 9.61 17.96 14.08
N SER A 14 9.86 19.18 13.64
CA SER A 14 9.89 20.40 14.46
C SER A 14 9.24 21.56 13.73
N GLU A 15 9.05 22.70 14.39
CA GLU A 15 8.57 23.94 13.76
C GLU A 15 9.46 24.40 12.59
N GLY A 16 10.75 24.04 12.61
CA GLY A 16 11.72 24.34 11.54
C GLY A 16 11.72 23.35 10.38
N GLY A 17 10.85 22.33 10.42
CA GLY A 17 10.77 21.29 9.39
C GLY A 17 11.33 19.95 9.83
N LEU A 18 11.80 19.16 8.86
CA LEU A 18 12.33 17.82 9.09
C LEU A 18 13.85 17.84 9.26
N SER A 19 14.35 17.13 10.28
CA SER A 19 15.79 16.94 10.50
C SER A 19 16.13 15.45 10.70
N PRO A 20 17.20 14.93 10.05
CA PRO A 20 17.59 13.53 10.21
C PRO A 20 18.01 13.22 11.65
N ILE A 21 17.49 12.12 12.20
CA ILE A 21 17.99 11.51 13.45
C ILE A 21 19.15 10.58 13.11
N ASN A 22 18.88 9.55 12.30
CA ASN A 22 19.90 8.64 11.78
C ASN A 22 19.39 7.85 10.56
N SER A 23 20.31 7.10 9.93
CA SER A 23 20.00 6.22 8.80
C SER A 23 20.73 4.90 8.93
N ILE A 24 20.09 3.81 8.46
CA ILE A 24 20.70 2.48 8.37
C ILE A 24 20.43 1.91 6.97
N PRO A 25 21.46 1.32 6.30
CA PRO A 25 21.28 0.69 5.00
C PRO A 25 20.27 -0.46 5.01
N THR A 26 19.45 -0.57 3.95
CA THR A 26 18.61 -1.75 3.69
C THR A 26 19.46 -2.93 3.17
N SER A 27 18.90 -4.15 3.23
CA SER A 27 19.63 -5.36 2.82
C SER A 27 19.83 -5.46 1.31
N THR A 28 18.84 -5.00 0.56
CA THR A 28 18.77 -5.13 -0.91
C THR A 28 18.23 -3.87 -1.57
N GLY A 29 18.10 -3.90 -2.89
CA GLY A 29 17.78 -2.74 -3.69
C GLY A 29 16.31 -2.30 -3.70
N SER A 30 16.11 -0.99 -3.84
CA SER A 30 14.83 -0.28 -4.07
C SER A 30 13.82 -0.42 -2.93
N PRO A 31 14.10 0.09 -1.72
CA PRO A 31 13.09 0.22 -0.69
C PRO A 31 11.94 1.10 -1.21
N CYS A 32 10.70 0.63 -1.06
CA CYS A 32 9.53 1.29 -1.65
C CYS A 32 8.35 1.46 -0.70
N HIS A 33 8.36 0.77 0.44
CA HIS A 33 7.33 0.90 1.47
C HIS A 33 7.91 0.70 2.86
N VAL A 34 7.38 1.44 3.83
CA VAL A 34 7.72 1.34 5.26
C VAL A 34 6.43 1.14 6.04
N LEU A 35 6.39 0.09 6.86
CA LEU A 35 5.41 -0.10 7.92
C LEU A 35 6.08 0.24 9.26
N LEU A 36 5.47 1.11 10.05
CA LEU A 36 5.83 1.34 11.45
C LEU A 36 4.87 0.55 12.34
N ALA A 37 5.39 -0.12 13.36
CA ALA A 37 4.58 -0.79 14.37
C ALA A 37 3.71 0.21 15.13
N GLU A 38 2.55 -0.21 15.64
CA GLU A 38 1.65 0.66 16.43
C GLU A 38 2.32 1.22 17.71
N ASP A 39 3.19 0.43 18.33
CA ASP A 39 3.98 0.82 19.51
C ASP A 39 5.30 1.52 19.14
N GLU A 40 5.52 1.80 17.84
CA GLU A 40 6.71 2.44 17.28
C GLU A 40 8.04 1.71 17.62
N SER A 41 7.99 0.46 18.08
CA SER A 41 9.19 -0.29 18.50
C SER A 41 9.99 -0.89 17.36
N TYR A 42 9.36 -1.05 16.16
CA TYR A 42 10.03 -1.55 14.96
C TYR A 42 9.44 -0.98 13.68
N ALA A 43 10.24 -1.05 12.62
CA ALA A 43 9.78 -0.80 11.26
C ALA A 43 10.09 -1.98 10.35
N ILE A 44 9.21 -2.21 9.37
CA ILE A 44 9.42 -3.15 8.27
C ILE A 44 9.57 -2.38 6.97
N VAL A 45 10.63 -2.69 6.22
CA VAL A 45 10.92 -2.09 4.93
C VAL A 45 10.75 -3.14 3.83
N SER A 46 9.93 -2.81 2.85
CA SER A 46 9.74 -3.61 1.64
C SER A 46 10.74 -3.18 0.57
N ASN A 47 11.56 -4.12 0.08
CA ASN A 47 12.58 -3.87 -0.94
C ASN A 47 12.17 -4.52 -2.27
N TYR A 48 11.74 -3.71 -3.22
CA TYR A 48 11.09 -4.15 -4.46
C TYR A 48 12.03 -4.98 -5.37
N VAL A 49 13.16 -4.40 -5.79
CA VAL A 49 14.08 -5.07 -6.72
C VAL A 49 14.77 -6.25 -6.05
N GLY A 50 15.02 -6.15 -4.76
CA GLY A 50 15.70 -7.22 -4.01
C GLY A 50 14.78 -8.36 -3.55
N GLY A 51 13.46 -8.23 -3.70
CA GLY A 51 12.51 -9.24 -3.25
C GLY A 51 12.62 -9.52 -1.74
N ALA A 52 12.86 -8.50 -0.92
CA ALA A 52 13.19 -8.70 0.48
C ALA A 52 12.38 -7.84 1.44
N VAL A 53 12.20 -8.35 2.65
CA VAL A 53 11.64 -7.65 3.82
C VAL A 53 12.74 -7.48 4.84
N ASP A 54 13.01 -6.25 5.26
CA ASP A 54 13.91 -5.92 6.37
C ASP A 54 13.13 -5.50 7.61
N LEU A 55 13.52 -6.00 8.77
CA LEU A 55 13.00 -5.63 10.08
C LEU A 55 14.04 -4.81 10.83
N PHE A 56 13.66 -3.61 11.29
CA PHE A 56 14.50 -2.72 12.06
C PHE A 56 13.91 -2.45 13.42
N SER A 57 14.73 -2.46 14.49
CA SER A 57 14.32 -1.97 15.80
C SER A 57 14.47 -0.46 15.92
N ILE A 58 13.54 0.16 16.64
CA ILE A 58 13.47 1.62 16.85
C ILE A 58 13.32 1.90 18.35
N THR A 59 13.97 2.96 18.82
CA THR A 59 13.82 3.46 20.21
C THR A 59 12.60 4.35 20.33
N GLY A 60 12.10 4.56 21.55
CA GLY A 60 11.05 5.54 21.83
C GLY A 60 11.41 7.00 21.50
N SER A 61 12.67 7.30 21.17
CA SER A 61 13.11 8.61 20.63
C SER A 61 13.16 8.66 19.11
N GLY A 62 12.71 7.59 18.44
CA GLY A 62 12.69 7.48 16.98
C GLY A 62 14.02 7.10 16.33
N GLN A 63 15.07 6.80 17.13
CA GLN A 63 16.34 6.35 16.57
C GLN A 63 16.25 4.90 16.08
N ILE A 64 16.65 4.63 14.82
CA ILE A 64 16.80 3.29 14.30
C ILE A 64 18.05 2.66 14.94
N LEU A 65 17.89 1.53 15.65
CA LEU A 65 19.00 0.88 16.34
C LEU A 65 19.81 0.00 15.39
N ARG A 66 19.16 -0.95 14.77
CA ARG A 66 19.78 -1.91 13.85
C ARG A 66 18.75 -2.61 12.99
N ARG A 67 19.22 -3.23 11.92
CA ARG A 67 18.45 -4.24 11.20
C ARG A 67 18.53 -5.55 11.97
N GLU A 68 17.38 -6.06 12.41
CA GLU A 68 17.25 -7.25 13.25
C GLU A 68 17.18 -8.54 12.42
N ASP A 69 16.40 -8.51 11.34
CA ASP A 69 16.18 -9.68 10.47
C ASP A 69 15.97 -9.24 9.03
N THR A 70 16.18 -10.15 8.11
CA THR A 70 15.90 -10.01 6.67
C THR A 70 15.33 -11.29 6.12
N ARG A 71 14.20 -11.20 5.41
CA ARG A 71 13.63 -12.30 4.63
C ARG A 71 13.75 -11.98 3.15
N ILE A 72 14.39 -12.89 2.41
CA ILE A 72 14.51 -12.81 0.95
C ILE A 72 13.58 -13.83 0.35
N TYR A 73 12.74 -13.38 -0.57
CA TYR A 73 11.78 -14.20 -1.29
C TYR A 73 12.24 -14.42 -2.73
N THR A 74 11.86 -15.56 -3.26
CA THR A 74 12.12 -15.93 -4.65
C THR A 74 10.82 -16.42 -5.27
N GLY A 75 10.61 -16.12 -6.53
CA GLY A 75 9.41 -16.51 -7.26
C GLY A 75 9.29 -15.74 -8.55
N SER A 76 8.32 -16.11 -9.35
CA SER A 76 7.98 -15.43 -10.59
C SER A 76 6.55 -15.76 -10.98
N SER A 77 5.97 -15.03 -11.93
CA SER A 77 4.66 -15.33 -12.46
C SER A 77 4.59 -15.14 -13.97
N ILE A 78 3.39 -14.93 -14.51
CA ILE A 78 3.15 -15.03 -15.96
C ILE A 78 3.64 -13.81 -16.75
N ASP A 79 3.70 -12.62 -16.16
CA ASP A 79 4.19 -11.42 -16.83
C ASP A 79 5.72 -11.48 -16.97
N LYS A 80 6.18 -11.56 -18.23
CA LYS A 80 7.61 -11.74 -18.54
C LYS A 80 8.45 -10.49 -18.31
N GLU A 81 7.86 -9.33 -18.10
CA GLU A 81 8.56 -8.08 -17.85
C GLU A 81 8.49 -7.68 -16.38
N ARG A 82 7.32 -7.80 -15.77
CA ARG A 82 7.03 -7.31 -14.43
C ARG A 82 7.15 -8.38 -13.33
N GLN A 83 7.13 -9.69 -13.68
CA GLN A 83 7.07 -10.79 -12.74
C GLN A 83 8.17 -11.86 -12.97
N ARG A 84 9.37 -11.41 -13.37
CA ARG A 84 10.52 -12.32 -13.56
C ARG A 84 11.15 -12.81 -12.27
N ALA A 85 10.91 -12.09 -11.18
CA ALA A 85 11.43 -12.36 -9.85
C ALA A 85 10.45 -11.85 -8.80
N SER A 86 10.64 -12.26 -7.55
CA SER A 86 9.93 -11.68 -6.39
C SER A 86 10.16 -10.16 -6.33
N HIS A 87 9.09 -9.40 -6.09
CA HIS A 87 9.06 -7.96 -5.97
C HIS A 87 8.23 -7.56 -4.76
N ILE A 88 8.85 -7.54 -3.59
CA ILE A 88 8.18 -7.16 -2.34
C ILE A 88 7.82 -5.68 -2.40
N HIS A 89 6.51 -5.39 -2.46
CA HIS A 89 6.04 -4.03 -2.71
C HIS A 89 5.59 -3.30 -1.45
N SER A 90 4.89 -3.95 -0.54
CA SER A 90 4.34 -3.31 0.66
C SER A 90 4.20 -4.27 1.82
N ALA A 91 4.08 -3.72 3.02
CA ALA A 91 3.76 -4.42 4.24
C ALA A 91 2.65 -3.66 4.99
N PHE A 92 1.63 -4.35 5.49
CA PHE A 92 0.53 -3.80 6.26
C PHE A 92 0.29 -4.63 7.52
N LEU A 93 -0.01 -3.97 8.63
CA LEU A 93 -0.41 -4.65 9.85
C LEU A 93 -1.88 -5.07 9.75
N GLY A 94 -2.15 -6.35 9.96
CA GLY A 94 -3.49 -6.89 10.04
C GLY A 94 -4.11 -6.71 11.43
N PRO A 95 -5.43 -6.86 11.55
CA PRO A 95 -6.14 -6.73 12.85
C PRO A 95 -5.77 -7.85 13.85
N ASP A 96 -5.14 -8.91 13.40
CA ASP A 96 -4.60 -10.02 14.19
C ASP A 96 -3.18 -9.76 14.73
N GLY A 97 -2.60 -8.59 14.41
CA GLY A 97 -1.23 -8.20 14.79
C GLY A 97 -0.15 -8.81 13.90
N TRP A 98 -0.51 -9.52 12.83
CA TRP A 98 0.44 -10.03 11.85
C TRP A 98 0.67 -9.04 10.71
N VAL A 99 1.79 -9.20 10.03
CA VAL A 99 2.19 -8.34 8.92
C VAL A 99 1.93 -9.05 7.61
N TYR A 100 1.15 -8.43 6.74
CA TYR A 100 0.81 -8.93 5.41
C TYR A 100 1.66 -8.22 4.37
N VAL A 101 2.43 -9.00 3.62
CA VAL A 101 3.45 -8.50 2.68
C VAL A 101 3.10 -8.89 1.27
N SER A 102 2.90 -7.90 0.41
CA SER A 102 2.58 -8.11 -1.00
C SER A 102 3.84 -8.37 -1.83
N ASP A 103 3.87 -9.49 -2.55
CA ASP A 103 4.87 -9.81 -3.57
C ASP A 103 4.24 -9.71 -4.96
N LEU A 104 4.42 -8.56 -5.60
CA LEU A 104 3.92 -8.29 -6.94
C LEU A 104 4.48 -9.26 -7.98
N GLY A 105 5.74 -9.66 -7.81
CA GLY A 105 6.43 -10.48 -8.79
C GLY A 105 6.09 -11.96 -8.73
N ALA A 106 5.66 -12.47 -7.59
CA ALA A 106 5.33 -13.88 -7.39
C ALA A 106 3.82 -14.16 -7.26
N ASP A 107 2.97 -13.13 -7.33
CA ASP A 107 1.52 -13.22 -7.10
C ASP A 107 1.19 -13.86 -5.74
N LYS A 108 1.83 -13.33 -4.67
CA LYS A 108 1.68 -13.84 -3.31
C LYS A 108 1.49 -12.71 -2.30
N ILE A 109 0.80 -13.05 -1.20
CA ILE A 109 0.75 -12.24 0.00
C ILE A 109 1.26 -13.12 1.14
N TYR A 110 2.43 -12.79 1.68
CA TYR A 110 3.01 -13.49 2.83
C TYR A 110 2.44 -12.95 4.13
N VAL A 111 2.12 -13.84 5.05
CA VAL A 111 1.65 -13.48 6.40
C VAL A 111 2.78 -13.74 7.40
N LEU A 112 3.26 -12.69 8.04
CA LEU A 112 4.44 -12.71 8.88
C LEU A 112 4.09 -12.32 10.31
N GLU A 113 4.74 -12.94 11.28
CA GLU A 113 4.73 -12.54 12.67
C GLU A 113 6.09 -11.96 13.04
N VAL A 114 6.09 -10.80 13.68
CA VAL A 114 7.29 -10.26 14.33
C VAL A 114 7.36 -10.84 15.74
N VAL A 115 8.40 -11.61 16.00
CA VAL A 115 8.60 -12.30 17.28
C VAL A 115 9.70 -11.61 18.05
N ARG A 116 9.45 -11.32 19.33
CA ARG A 116 10.45 -10.79 20.27
C ARG A 116 11.08 -11.96 21.03
N ASP A 117 12.40 -12.04 21.01
CA ASP A 117 13.18 -13.01 21.77
C ASP A 117 14.31 -12.28 22.51
N GLY A 118 14.13 -12.13 23.82
CA GLY A 118 14.98 -11.26 24.63
C GLY A 118 14.97 -9.82 24.11
N ASP A 119 16.15 -9.28 23.81
CA ASP A 119 16.32 -7.93 23.26
C ASP A 119 16.26 -7.88 21.72
N GLY A 120 16.07 -9.02 21.06
CA GLY A 120 16.05 -9.14 19.60
C GLY A 120 14.64 -9.26 19.01
N LEU A 121 14.55 -8.98 17.71
CA LEU A 121 13.35 -9.19 16.91
C LEU A 121 13.67 -10.12 15.75
N SER A 122 12.70 -10.97 15.37
CA SER A 122 12.82 -11.84 14.21
C SER A 122 11.48 -11.96 13.47
N ILE A 123 11.53 -12.36 12.20
CA ILE A 123 10.36 -12.59 11.38
C ILE A 123 10.10 -14.08 11.30
N LYS A 124 8.85 -14.49 11.57
CA LYS A 124 8.35 -15.84 11.27
C LYS A 124 7.27 -15.76 10.21
N GLU A 125 7.41 -16.56 9.16
CA GLU A 125 6.33 -16.77 8.21
C GLU A 125 5.27 -17.68 8.83
N ARG A 126 3.99 -17.24 8.73
CA ARG A 126 2.84 -17.95 9.29
C ARG A 126 1.99 -18.58 8.21
N ASP A 127 1.83 -17.88 7.09
CA ASP A 127 0.99 -18.32 5.99
C ASP A 127 1.43 -17.65 4.68
N THR A 128 0.95 -18.16 3.56
CA THR A 128 1.13 -17.57 2.25
C THR A 128 -0.18 -17.70 1.47
N LEU A 129 -0.70 -16.55 1.02
CA LEU A 129 -1.91 -16.48 0.22
C LEU A 129 -1.52 -16.31 -1.25
N ASP A 130 -2.00 -17.21 -2.08
CA ASP A 130 -1.85 -17.08 -3.53
C ASP A 130 -2.94 -16.17 -4.09
N VAL A 131 -2.56 -15.29 -5.04
CA VAL A 131 -3.51 -14.55 -5.85
C VAL A 131 -3.50 -15.07 -7.28
N PRO A 132 -4.56 -14.82 -8.08
CA PRO A 132 -4.58 -15.20 -9.50
C PRO A 132 -3.35 -14.69 -10.25
N ALA A 133 -2.80 -15.57 -11.09
CA ALA A 133 -1.56 -15.29 -11.82
C ALA A 133 -1.70 -14.06 -12.73
N GLY A 134 -0.73 -13.15 -12.69
CA GLY A 134 -0.73 -11.89 -13.43
C GLY A 134 -1.43 -10.73 -12.69
N GLY A 135 -1.93 -10.97 -11.48
CA GLY A 135 -2.56 -9.92 -10.68
C GLY A 135 -1.56 -8.87 -10.21
N GLY A 136 -0.46 -9.28 -9.63
CA GLY A 136 0.56 -8.40 -9.07
C GLY A 136 0.06 -7.65 -7.83
N PRO A 137 -0.08 -8.30 -6.66
CA PRO A 137 -0.56 -7.64 -5.44
C PRO A 137 0.39 -6.52 -5.03
N ARG A 138 -0.18 -5.35 -4.73
CA ARG A 138 0.58 -4.13 -4.47
C ARG A 138 0.34 -3.56 -3.09
N HIS A 139 -0.86 -3.11 -2.79
CA HIS A 139 -1.28 -2.54 -1.51
C HIS A 139 -2.50 -3.28 -0.97
N LEU A 140 -2.68 -3.25 0.35
CA LEU A 140 -3.78 -3.89 1.06
C LEU A 140 -4.55 -2.86 1.89
N ALA A 141 -5.85 -3.08 2.07
CA ALA A 141 -6.69 -2.30 2.98
C ALA A 141 -7.52 -3.27 3.83
N PHE A 142 -7.25 -3.30 5.14
CA PHE A 142 -8.04 -4.07 6.10
C PHE A 142 -9.31 -3.31 6.48
N HIS A 143 -10.43 -4.01 6.53
CA HIS A 143 -11.67 -3.40 6.98
C HIS A 143 -11.61 -3.17 8.50
N PRO A 144 -11.95 -1.96 9.01
CA PRO A 144 -11.72 -1.63 10.42
C PRO A 144 -12.58 -2.46 11.40
N ILE A 145 -13.68 -3.08 10.95
CA ILE A 145 -14.62 -3.78 11.81
C ILE A 145 -14.86 -5.23 11.37
N LYS A 146 -14.74 -5.54 10.07
CA LYS A 146 -15.03 -6.88 9.51
C LYS A 146 -13.75 -7.67 9.35
N ASN A 147 -13.88 -8.98 9.35
CA ASN A 147 -12.81 -9.91 9.01
C ASN A 147 -12.62 -10.03 7.50
N ASP A 148 -12.41 -8.89 6.86
CA ASP A 148 -12.16 -8.74 5.43
C ASP A 148 -10.95 -7.85 5.20
N PHE A 149 -10.17 -8.16 4.16
CA PHE A 149 -9.26 -7.21 3.58
C PHE A 149 -9.38 -7.20 2.05
N TYR A 150 -8.97 -6.11 1.45
CA TYR A 150 -9.00 -5.90 0.00
C TYR A 150 -7.58 -5.70 -0.49
N ALA A 151 -7.15 -6.56 -1.42
CA ALA A 151 -5.84 -6.50 -2.03
C ALA A 151 -5.94 -5.88 -3.42
N LEU A 152 -5.15 -4.84 -3.66
CA LEU A 152 -5.10 -4.14 -4.94
C LEU A 152 -4.07 -4.80 -5.85
N MET A 153 -4.50 -5.20 -7.03
CA MET A 153 -3.67 -5.84 -8.05
C MET A 153 -3.16 -4.79 -9.04
N GLU A 154 -1.84 -4.53 -9.05
CA GLU A 154 -1.25 -3.49 -9.91
C GLU A 154 -1.42 -3.80 -11.40
N LEU A 155 -1.21 -5.05 -11.79
CA LEU A 155 -1.09 -5.43 -13.19
C LEU A 155 -2.46 -5.70 -13.83
N SER A 156 -3.37 -6.37 -13.12
CA SER A 156 -4.72 -6.64 -13.64
C SER A 156 -5.68 -5.46 -13.45
N GLY A 157 -5.40 -4.50 -12.55
CA GLY A 157 -6.31 -3.39 -12.26
C GLY A 157 -7.54 -3.81 -11.48
N GLU A 158 -7.41 -4.81 -10.62
CA GLU A 158 -8.50 -5.40 -9.85
C GLU A 158 -8.31 -5.21 -8.35
N ILE A 159 -9.42 -5.30 -7.62
CA ILE A 159 -9.45 -5.46 -6.17
C ILE A 159 -9.91 -6.89 -5.87
N HIS A 160 -9.10 -7.63 -5.12
CA HIS A 160 -9.43 -8.95 -4.63
C HIS A 160 -9.85 -8.86 -3.16
N ARG A 161 -11.07 -9.31 -2.84
CA ARG A 161 -11.55 -9.39 -1.47
C ARG A 161 -11.18 -10.72 -0.86
N PHE A 162 -10.51 -10.67 0.28
CA PHE A 162 -10.26 -11.82 1.14
C PHE A 162 -11.12 -11.74 2.39
N SER A 163 -11.82 -12.83 2.71
CA SER A 163 -12.63 -12.96 3.92
C SER A 163 -12.06 -14.06 4.80
N LEU A 164 -12.06 -13.85 6.11
CA LEU A 164 -11.63 -14.87 7.07
C LEU A 164 -12.75 -15.87 7.30
N LEU A 165 -12.67 -17.03 6.66
CA LEU A 165 -13.61 -18.15 6.75
C LEU A 165 -12.91 -19.34 7.44
N ASP A 166 -13.52 -19.87 8.48
CA ASP A 166 -12.98 -21.03 9.24
C ASP A 166 -11.50 -20.83 9.65
N GLN A 167 -11.15 -19.62 10.06
CA GLN A 167 -9.79 -19.17 10.44
C GLN A 167 -8.79 -19.16 9.28
N GLN A 168 -9.24 -19.18 8.03
CA GLN A 168 -8.41 -19.10 6.85
C GLN A 168 -8.84 -17.93 5.95
N TRP A 169 -7.88 -17.16 5.48
CA TRP A 169 -8.13 -16.12 4.49
C TRP A 169 -8.45 -16.75 3.14
N THR A 170 -9.62 -16.45 2.63
CA THR A 170 -10.12 -17.02 1.37
C THR A 170 -10.47 -15.87 0.42
N LEU A 171 -9.96 -15.96 -0.82
CA LEU A 171 -10.41 -15.06 -1.90
C LEU A 171 -11.87 -15.36 -2.22
N THR A 172 -12.74 -14.37 -2.03
CA THR A 172 -14.20 -14.52 -2.20
C THR A 172 -14.75 -13.80 -3.41
N GLU A 173 -14.27 -12.61 -3.71
CA GLU A 173 -14.71 -11.79 -4.85
C GLU A 173 -13.58 -11.00 -5.48
N THR A 174 -13.79 -10.64 -6.75
CA THR A 174 -12.91 -9.78 -7.55
C THR A 174 -13.72 -8.64 -8.16
N TYR A 175 -13.16 -7.43 -8.18
CA TYR A 175 -13.81 -6.22 -8.70
C TYR A 175 -12.85 -5.46 -9.60
N ASP A 176 -13.30 -5.05 -10.78
CA ASP A 176 -12.55 -4.19 -11.70
C ASP A 176 -12.56 -2.73 -11.20
N LEU A 177 -11.41 -2.04 -11.30
CA LEU A 177 -11.28 -0.62 -10.96
C LEU A 177 -11.87 0.31 -12.01
N ASN A 178 -11.84 -0.11 -13.26
CA ASN A 178 -12.12 0.75 -14.40
C ASN A 178 -13.60 0.81 -14.78
N THR A 179 -13.91 1.62 -15.77
CA THR A 179 -15.19 1.57 -16.50
C THR A 179 -15.21 0.35 -17.42
N ASP A 180 -16.41 -0.13 -17.76
CA ASP A 180 -16.59 -1.36 -18.55
C ASP A 180 -16.01 -1.27 -19.98
N ASP A 181 -15.78 -0.06 -20.48
CA ASP A 181 -15.19 0.21 -21.80
C ASP A 181 -13.68 0.40 -21.79
N PHE A 182 -13.05 0.37 -20.62
CA PHE A 182 -11.59 0.52 -20.51
C PHE A 182 -10.87 -0.74 -21.02
N SER A 183 -9.90 -0.54 -21.91
CA SER A 183 -9.08 -1.61 -22.49
C SER A 183 -7.59 -1.29 -22.53
N GLY A 184 -7.18 -0.27 -21.77
CA GLY A 184 -5.80 0.20 -21.69
C GLY A 184 -4.93 -0.57 -20.70
N VAL A 185 -3.70 -0.12 -20.54
CA VAL A 185 -2.73 -0.69 -19.61
C VAL A 185 -3.03 -0.23 -18.18
N ASN A 186 -3.16 -1.18 -17.26
CA ASN A 186 -3.34 -0.93 -15.83
C ASN A 186 -2.00 -0.61 -15.13
N GLY A 187 -2.11 0.05 -14.00
CA GLY A 187 -1.02 0.32 -13.09
C GLY A 187 -1.61 0.72 -11.72
N ALA A 188 -2.54 -0.11 -11.20
CA ALA A 188 -3.21 0.20 -9.95
C ALA A 188 -2.20 0.49 -8.84
N ALA A 189 -2.49 1.49 -7.99
CA ALA A 189 -1.45 2.04 -7.14
C ALA A 189 -1.79 2.01 -5.65
N ASP A 190 -2.80 2.72 -5.20
CA ASP A 190 -3.10 2.84 -3.79
C ASP A 190 -4.57 2.50 -3.50
N ILE A 191 -4.83 1.95 -2.31
CA ILE A 191 -6.15 1.54 -1.87
C ILE A 191 -6.32 1.92 -0.40
N LYS A 192 -7.46 2.54 -0.06
CA LYS A 192 -7.80 2.91 1.31
C LYS A 192 -9.31 2.76 1.57
N ILE A 193 -9.64 2.48 2.82
CA ILE A 193 -11.01 2.43 3.33
C ILE A 193 -11.24 3.66 4.21
N SER A 194 -12.42 4.27 4.13
CA SER A 194 -12.81 5.33 5.05
C SER A 194 -12.88 4.81 6.50
N ALA A 195 -12.60 5.66 7.48
CA ALA A 195 -12.54 5.27 8.90
C ALA A 195 -13.83 4.63 9.42
N ASP A 196 -14.99 5.00 8.84
CA ASP A 196 -16.29 4.40 9.17
C ASP A 196 -16.54 3.03 8.49
N GLY A 197 -15.61 2.56 7.67
CA GLY A 197 -15.68 1.27 6.97
C GLY A 197 -16.73 1.19 5.86
N LYS A 198 -17.30 2.32 5.41
CA LYS A 198 -18.41 2.28 4.42
C LYS A 198 -17.96 2.41 2.98
N PHE A 199 -16.79 2.99 2.74
CA PHE A 199 -16.31 3.29 1.39
C PHE A 199 -14.87 2.87 1.20
N LEU A 200 -14.59 2.32 0.02
CA LEU A 200 -13.25 1.97 -0.41
C LEU A 200 -12.91 2.80 -1.66
N TYR A 201 -11.66 3.28 -1.70
CA TYR A 201 -11.12 4.05 -2.81
C TYR A 201 -9.86 3.38 -3.31
N ALA A 202 -9.66 3.41 -4.64
CA ALA A 202 -8.44 2.90 -5.25
C ALA A 202 -8.07 3.71 -6.49
N THR A 203 -6.76 3.94 -6.66
CA THR A 203 -6.23 4.66 -7.83
C THR A 203 -5.67 3.69 -8.86
N ASN A 204 -5.82 4.03 -10.14
CA ASN A 204 -5.23 3.31 -11.26
C ASN A 204 -4.46 4.29 -12.14
N ARG A 205 -3.15 4.02 -12.30
CA ARG A 205 -2.22 4.74 -13.18
C ARG A 205 -2.31 4.17 -14.61
N GLY A 206 -1.17 4.00 -15.26
CA GLY A 206 -1.10 3.47 -16.61
C GLY A 206 -1.80 4.41 -17.59
N GLU A 207 -2.74 3.88 -18.35
CA GLU A 207 -3.55 4.66 -19.27
C GLU A 207 -4.88 5.13 -18.67
N ALA A 208 -5.26 4.59 -17.49
CA ALA A 208 -6.54 4.92 -16.84
C ALA A 208 -6.51 6.31 -16.17
N ASN A 209 -5.53 6.59 -15.33
CA ASN A 209 -5.40 7.82 -14.53
C ASN A 209 -6.69 8.21 -13.80
N VAL A 210 -7.23 7.27 -13.03
CA VAL A 210 -8.50 7.41 -12.31
C VAL A 210 -8.38 7.12 -10.82
N ILE A 211 -9.38 7.59 -10.07
CA ILE A 211 -9.73 7.09 -8.75
C ILE A 211 -11.12 6.49 -8.80
N SER A 212 -11.26 5.28 -8.27
CA SER A 212 -12.52 4.54 -8.22
C SER A 212 -13.04 4.47 -6.80
N THR A 213 -14.34 4.73 -6.61
CA THR A 213 -15.03 4.68 -5.34
C THR A 213 -16.00 3.52 -5.31
N PHE A 214 -15.95 2.75 -4.23
CA PHE A 214 -16.86 1.64 -3.96
C PHE A 214 -17.58 1.84 -2.62
N GLY A 215 -18.86 1.49 -2.56
CA GLY A 215 -19.57 1.29 -1.31
C GLY A 215 -19.32 -0.12 -0.77
N ILE A 216 -18.98 -0.24 0.52
CA ILE A 216 -18.80 -1.54 1.19
C ILE A 216 -20.15 -1.94 1.80
N GLN A 217 -20.71 -3.04 1.34
CA GLN A 217 -21.99 -3.56 1.80
C GLN A 217 -21.87 -4.21 3.20
N PRO A 218 -22.99 -4.45 3.91
CA PRO A 218 -22.96 -5.11 5.22
C PRO A 218 -22.28 -6.49 5.22
N ASP A 219 -22.32 -7.21 4.09
CA ASP A 219 -21.65 -8.50 3.90
C ASP A 219 -20.19 -8.38 3.39
N GLY A 220 -19.66 -7.15 3.30
CA GLY A 220 -18.29 -6.85 2.85
C GLY A 220 -18.13 -6.76 1.33
N LYS A 221 -19.17 -7.04 0.54
CA LYS A 221 -19.11 -6.89 -0.92
C LYS A 221 -19.00 -5.44 -1.34
N LEU A 222 -18.32 -5.23 -2.47
CA LEU A 222 -18.16 -3.89 -3.05
C LEU A 222 -19.25 -3.62 -4.10
N THR A 223 -19.74 -2.39 -4.11
CA THR A 223 -20.57 -1.85 -5.19
C THR A 223 -19.88 -0.62 -5.74
N LYS A 224 -19.47 -0.67 -7.01
CA LYS A 224 -18.83 0.46 -7.70
C LYS A 224 -19.80 1.64 -7.74
N LYS A 225 -19.37 2.79 -7.26
CA LYS A 225 -20.18 4.02 -7.19
C LYS A 225 -19.73 5.06 -8.18
N GLN A 226 -18.42 5.17 -8.40
CA GLN A 226 -17.86 6.24 -9.22
C GLN A 226 -16.49 5.83 -9.74
N VAL A 227 -16.17 6.26 -10.95
CA VAL A 227 -14.82 6.28 -11.53
C VAL A 227 -14.59 7.69 -12.04
N LEU A 228 -13.56 8.36 -11.50
CA LEU A 228 -13.23 9.75 -11.85
C LEU A 228 -11.81 9.86 -12.37
N SER A 229 -11.63 10.71 -13.40
CA SER A 229 -10.30 11.21 -13.75
C SER A 229 -9.69 11.95 -12.57
N VAL A 230 -8.42 11.72 -12.31
CA VAL A 230 -7.68 12.42 -11.25
C VAL A 230 -7.17 13.81 -11.66
N GLY A 231 -7.53 14.29 -12.86
CA GLY A 231 -7.10 15.60 -13.36
C GLY A 231 -5.61 15.70 -13.70
N GLY A 232 -4.87 14.59 -13.65
CA GLY A 232 -3.43 14.53 -13.89
C GLY A 232 -2.98 13.13 -14.30
N GLN A 233 -1.69 12.84 -14.18
CA GLN A 233 -1.11 11.57 -14.62
C GLN A 233 -0.31 10.90 -13.50
N GLY A 234 -0.44 9.57 -13.43
CA GLY A 234 0.29 8.73 -12.50
C GLY A 234 -0.16 8.89 -11.04
N PRO A 235 -1.47 8.72 -10.69
CA PRO A 235 -1.96 8.81 -9.32
C PRO A 235 -1.37 7.68 -8.46
N ARG A 236 -0.16 7.92 -7.92
CA ARG A 236 0.62 6.88 -7.24
C ARG A 236 0.20 6.63 -5.80
N ASN A 237 -0.23 7.67 -5.11
CA ASN A 237 -0.68 7.62 -3.73
C ASN A 237 -1.79 8.66 -3.52
N PHE A 238 -2.71 8.37 -2.62
CA PHE A 238 -3.66 9.35 -2.12
C PHE A 238 -3.83 9.22 -0.61
N ASN A 239 -4.33 10.28 0.03
CA ASN A 239 -4.73 10.18 1.43
C ASN A 239 -5.96 11.05 1.70
N PHE A 240 -6.68 10.69 2.76
CA PHE A 240 -7.74 11.53 3.29
C PHE A 240 -7.15 12.63 4.16
N SER A 241 -7.80 13.79 4.19
CA SER A 241 -7.57 14.77 5.27
C SER A 241 -7.98 14.15 6.63
N PRO A 242 -7.46 14.65 7.77
CA PRO A 242 -7.78 14.08 9.09
C PRO A 242 -9.28 14.03 9.42
N ASP A 243 -10.09 14.92 8.84
CA ASP A 243 -11.56 14.96 8.96
C ASP A 243 -12.28 14.19 7.83
N GLU A 244 -11.51 13.57 6.94
CA GLU A 244 -11.99 12.84 5.76
C GLU A 244 -12.91 13.63 4.80
N GLN A 245 -12.93 14.97 4.88
CA GLN A 245 -13.70 15.81 3.96
C GLN A 245 -13.00 16.03 2.62
N PHE A 246 -11.70 15.74 2.56
CA PHE A 246 -10.90 15.88 1.34
C PHE A 246 -10.13 14.60 1.05
N VAL A 247 -9.90 14.37 -0.25
CA VAL A 247 -8.95 13.38 -0.75
C VAL A 247 -7.87 14.12 -1.53
N LEU A 248 -6.62 13.92 -1.14
CA LEU A 248 -5.45 14.48 -1.81
C LEU A 248 -4.80 13.38 -2.63
N ILE A 249 -4.63 13.59 -3.94
CA ILE A 249 -4.09 12.60 -4.88
C ILE A 249 -2.77 13.09 -5.44
N GLY A 250 -1.69 12.33 -5.20
CA GLY A 250 -0.36 12.61 -5.74
C GLY A 250 -0.21 12.08 -7.16
N ASN A 251 -0.26 12.98 -8.14
CA ASN A 251 -0.08 12.72 -9.55
C ASN A 251 1.41 12.78 -9.90
N GLN A 252 2.12 11.66 -9.76
CA GLN A 252 3.58 11.57 -9.86
C GLN A 252 4.14 12.09 -11.19
N LEU A 253 3.42 11.88 -12.30
CA LEU A 253 3.91 12.18 -13.65
C LEU A 253 3.50 13.58 -14.14
N SER A 254 2.55 14.23 -13.47
CA SER A 254 2.16 15.62 -13.73
C SER A 254 2.61 16.62 -12.64
N ASP A 255 3.46 16.19 -11.70
CA ASP A 255 4.12 17.03 -10.71
C ASP A 255 3.15 17.87 -9.86
N GLU A 256 2.05 17.24 -9.39
CA GLU A 256 1.05 17.95 -8.60
C GLU A 256 0.30 17.02 -7.63
N ILE A 257 -0.26 17.61 -6.60
CA ILE A 257 -1.28 17.01 -5.74
C ILE A 257 -2.62 17.67 -6.06
N VAL A 258 -3.57 16.90 -6.57
CA VAL A 258 -4.94 17.37 -6.82
C VAL A 258 -5.81 17.10 -5.60
N ILE A 259 -6.74 18.02 -5.30
CA ILE A 259 -7.61 17.96 -4.12
C ILE A 259 -9.05 17.75 -4.55
N PHE A 260 -9.69 16.72 -4.02
CA PHE A 260 -11.12 16.43 -4.20
C PHE A 260 -11.88 16.69 -2.90
N HIS A 261 -13.08 17.25 -2.99
CA HIS A 261 -14.05 17.19 -1.91
C HIS A 261 -14.61 15.77 -1.81
N ARG A 262 -14.79 15.27 -0.60
CA ARG A 262 -15.46 13.99 -0.33
C ARG A 262 -16.75 14.24 0.44
N ASP A 263 -17.88 13.81 -0.13
CA ASP A 263 -19.12 13.70 0.62
C ASP A 263 -19.04 12.47 1.54
N VAL A 264 -18.89 12.69 2.83
CA VAL A 264 -18.73 11.62 3.82
C VAL A 264 -19.96 10.71 3.93
N SER A 265 -21.14 11.18 3.52
CA SER A 265 -22.40 10.41 3.59
C SER A 265 -22.59 9.46 2.41
N THR A 266 -22.16 9.84 1.22
CA THR A 266 -22.31 9.07 -0.03
C THR A 266 -21.03 8.41 -0.50
N GLY A 267 -19.86 8.89 0.00
CA GLY A 267 -18.53 8.49 -0.42
C GLY A 267 -18.08 9.11 -1.75
N LEU A 268 -18.92 9.89 -2.42
CA LEU A 268 -18.63 10.46 -3.73
C LEU A 268 -17.57 11.57 -3.64
N LEU A 269 -16.77 11.67 -4.69
CA LEU A 269 -15.73 12.68 -4.84
C LEU A 269 -16.16 13.72 -5.89
N GLU A 270 -15.80 14.97 -5.64
CA GLU A 270 -15.95 16.11 -6.55
C GLU A 270 -14.65 16.88 -6.63
N ASP A 271 -14.18 17.18 -7.84
CA ASP A 271 -12.98 18.00 -8.03
C ASP A 271 -13.17 19.37 -7.39
N SER A 272 -12.27 19.76 -6.50
CA SER A 272 -12.31 21.08 -5.85
C SER A 272 -11.80 22.22 -6.74
N GLY A 273 -11.23 21.90 -7.89
CA GLY A 273 -10.51 22.84 -8.75
C GLY A 273 -9.22 23.36 -8.15
N LYS A 274 -8.68 22.71 -7.10
CA LYS A 274 -7.43 23.11 -6.42
C LYS A 274 -6.37 22.04 -6.56
N SER A 275 -5.13 22.48 -6.78
CA SER A 275 -3.96 21.61 -6.76
C SER A 275 -2.77 22.29 -6.06
N ILE A 276 -1.79 21.49 -5.66
CA ILE A 276 -0.53 21.92 -5.06
C ILE A 276 0.59 21.43 -5.98
N PRO A 277 1.36 22.34 -6.62
CA PRO A 277 2.53 21.95 -7.39
C PRO A 277 3.58 21.31 -6.50
N LEU A 278 3.97 20.06 -6.83
CA LEU A 278 5.00 19.31 -6.11
C LEU A 278 5.62 18.29 -7.06
N ALA A 279 6.94 18.35 -7.20
CA ALA A 279 7.65 17.42 -8.10
C ALA A 279 7.51 15.98 -7.63
N GLN A 280 7.00 15.12 -8.50
CA GLN A 280 6.89 13.67 -8.35
C GLN A 280 6.33 13.19 -6.98
N PRO A 281 5.15 13.65 -6.55
CA PRO A 281 4.58 13.23 -5.27
C PRO A 281 4.30 11.71 -5.28
N VAL A 282 4.84 10.99 -4.28
CA VAL A 282 4.73 9.53 -4.19
C VAL A 282 4.13 9.02 -2.89
N CYS A 283 4.05 9.88 -1.87
CA CYS A 283 3.45 9.55 -0.58
C CYS A 283 2.93 10.82 0.11
N ILE A 284 1.71 10.77 0.61
CA ILE A 284 1.04 11.84 1.36
C ILE A 284 0.66 11.27 2.71
N ILE A 285 1.12 11.90 3.78
CA ILE A 285 0.79 11.55 5.18
C ILE A 285 0.39 12.81 5.95
N PHE A 286 -0.42 12.63 7.00
CA PHE A 286 -0.87 13.68 7.92
C PHE A 286 -0.43 13.36 9.34
#